data_5f8ae23f1b5907527973a65ec95517ac
#
_entry.id   5f8ae23f1b5907527973a65ec95517ac
#
_cell.length_a   1.000
_cell.length_b   1.000
_cell.length_c   1.000
_cell.angle_alpha   90.00
_cell.angle_beta   90.00
_cell.angle_gamma   90.00
#
_symmetry.space_group_name_H-M   'P 1'
#
loop_
_entity.id
_entity.type
_entity.pdbx_description
1 polymer ?
#
loop_
_entity_poly.entity_id
_entity_poly.type
_entity_poly.pdbx_seq_one_letter_code
_entity_poly.pdbx_strand_id
1 'polypeptide(L)'
;MTFITEFNNIMWGWVLAVILLGTGLLYGITMGFPQVRCFGHIIRSLKSTLKSDEGSVSGFAALCAAVGGQVGTGSLVGVASALAAGGPGALFWMWITAVFGMVLSFGEATLGQVFHEKDKDGNYYG
;
A
#
# COMPACT_ATOMS: atom_id res chain seq x y z
N MET A 1 8.21 11.82 -32.40
CA MET A 1 7.91 10.70 -31.46
C MET A 1 8.98 10.52 -30.37
N THR A 2 10.23 10.81 -30.61
CA THR A 2 11.37 10.68 -29.66
C THR A 2 11.18 11.49 -28.37
N PHE A 3 10.73 12.74 -28.46
CA PHE A 3 10.56 13.63 -27.29
C PHE A 3 9.53 13.08 -26.26
N ILE A 4 8.41 12.55 -26.74
CA ILE A 4 7.37 11.99 -25.86
C ILE A 4 7.89 10.73 -25.16
N THR A 5 8.66 9.91 -25.87
CA THR A 5 9.24 8.68 -25.33
C THR A 5 10.32 8.98 -24.28
N GLU A 6 11.19 9.94 -24.53
CA GLU A 6 12.21 10.38 -23.57
C GLU A 6 11.58 11.01 -22.32
N PHE A 7 10.61 11.90 -22.52
CA PHE A 7 9.87 12.50 -21.41
C PHE A 7 9.17 11.44 -20.56
N ASN A 8 8.52 10.48 -21.20
CA ASN A 8 7.86 9.36 -20.49
C ASN A 8 8.87 8.51 -19.69
N ASN A 9 10.03 8.18 -20.27
CA ASN A 9 11.06 7.40 -19.60
C ASN A 9 11.66 8.13 -18.39
N ILE A 10 11.86 9.44 -18.48
CA ILE A 10 12.36 10.25 -17.37
C ILE A 10 11.30 10.31 -16.26
N MET A 11 10.05 10.59 -16.60
CA MET A 11 8.96 10.73 -15.63
C MET A 11 8.66 9.41 -14.91
N TRP A 12 8.54 8.32 -15.65
CA TRP A 12 8.22 7.01 -15.07
C TRP A 12 9.43 6.30 -14.47
N GLY A 13 10.64 6.63 -14.88
CA GLY A 13 11.85 6.05 -14.32
C GLY A 13 12.32 6.79 -13.07
N TRP A 14 13.09 7.82 -13.25
CA TRP A 14 13.79 8.51 -12.16
C TRP A 14 12.89 9.38 -11.30
N VAL A 15 12.01 10.18 -11.90
CA VAL A 15 11.18 11.13 -11.15
C VAL A 15 10.22 10.39 -10.23
N LEU A 16 9.51 9.40 -10.76
CA LEU A 16 8.57 8.61 -9.97
C LEU A 16 9.28 7.83 -8.85
N ALA A 17 10.42 7.21 -9.15
CA ALA A 17 11.18 6.47 -8.15
C ALA A 17 11.67 7.38 -7.00
N VAL A 18 12.22 8.56 -7.32
CA VAL A 18 12.70 9.52 -6.31
C VAL A 18 11.55 10.05 -5.46
N ILE A 19 10.42 10.40 -6.08
CA ILE A 19 9.23 10.88 -5.35
C ILE A 19 8.70 9.78 -4.44
N LEU A 20 8.56 8.56 -4.94
CA LEU A 20 7.99 7.43 -4.19
C LEU A 20 8.88 7.02 -3.02
N LEU A 21 10.17 6.89 -3.24
CA LEU A 21 11.13 6.58 -2.18
C LEU A 21 11.27 7.75 -1.19
N GLY A 22 11.32 8.99 -1.69
CA GLY A 22 11.42 10.19 -0.88
C GLY A 22 10.20 10.38 0.03
N THR A 23 9.00 10.28 -0.52
CA THR A 23 7.75 10.36 0.26
C THR A 23 7.62 9.19 1.24
N GLY A 24 7.94 7.97 0.81
CA GLY A 24 7.93 6.80 1.68
C GLY A 24 8.91 6.93 2.85
N LEU A 25 10.12 7.45 2.60
CA LEU A 25 11.10 7.70 3.63
C LEU A 25 10.64 8.81 4.59
N LEU A 26 10.12 9.92 4.05
CA LEU A 26 9.64 11.05 4.83
C LEU A 26 8.48 10.62 5.76
N TYR A 27 7.48 9.93 5.23
CA TYR A 27 6.41 9.36 6.03
C TYR A 27 6.90 8.30 7.01
N GLY A 28 7.87 7.46 6.61
CA GLY A 28 8.48 6.47 7.49
C GLY A 28 9.11 7.09 8.73
N ILE A 29 9.85 8.18 8.55
CA ILE A 29 10.50 8.92 9.64
C ILE A 29 9.46 9.63 10.50
N THR A 30 8.51 10.35 9.88
CA THR A 30 7.49 11.13 10.61
C THR A 30 6.55 10.26 11.42
N MET A 31 6.17 9.10 10.90
CA MET A 31 5.28 8.14 11.58
C MET A 31 6.02 7.12 12.46
N GLY A 32 7.36 7.15 12.49
CA GLY A 32 8.19 6.28 13.33
C GLY A 32 8.13 4.81 12.93
N PHE A 33 8.12 4.50 11.64
CA PHE A 33 8.05 3.14 11.08
C PHE A 33 6.95 2.28 11.72
N PRO A 34 5.66 2.59 11.46
CA PRO A 34 4.54 1.91 12.11
C PRO A 34 4.54 0.39 11.88
N GLN A 35 5.13 -0.08 10.79
CA GLN A 35 5.25 -1.52 10.50
C GLN A 35 6.01 -2.27 11.59
N VAL A 36 7.08 -1.68 12.12
CA VAL A 36 7.89 -2.31 13.16
C VAL A 36 7.24 -2.10 14.54
N ARG A 37 6.75 -0.89 14.78
CA ARG A 37 6.22 -0.50 16.08
C ARG A 37 4.86 -1.09 16.40
N CYS A 38 3.99 -1.20 15.38
CA CYS A 38 2.63 -1.71 15.53
C CYS A 38 2.48 -3.18 15.13
N PHE A 39 3.57 -3.87 14.75
CA PHE A 39 3.51 -5.25 14.28
C PHE A 39 2.81 -6.20 15.26
N GLY A 40 3.12 -6.09 16.55
CA GLY A 40 2.45 -6.88 17.59
C GLY A 40 0.96 -6.57 17.75
N HIS A 41 0.57 -5.30 17.57
CA HIS A 41 -0.84 -4.90 17.59
C HIS A 41 -1.59 -5.40 16.35
N ILE A 42 -0.96 -5.35 15.17
CA ILE A 42 -1.54 -5.85 13.92
C ILE A 42 -1.85 -7.34 14.03
N ILE A 43 -0.90 -8.15 14.52
CA ILE A 43 -1.11 -9.59 14.70
C ILE A 43 -2.19 -9.86 15.73
N ARG A 44 -2.21 -9.12 16.85
CA ARG A 44 -3.23 -9.27 17.89
C ARG A 44 -4.63 -8.89 17.36
N SER A 45 -4.74 -7.79 16.63
CA SER A 45 -5.99 -7.37 16.00
C SER A 45 -6.47 -8.38 14.96
N LEU A 46 -5.58 -8.90 14.14
CA LEU A 46 -5.91 -9.96 13.18
C LEU A 46 -6.48 -11.20 13.86
N LYS A 47 -5.87 -11.60 14.99
CA LYS A 47 -6.30 -12.76 15.78
C LYS A 47 -7.62 -12.54 16.52
N SER A 48 -7.90 -11.33 16.99
CA SER A 48 -9.19 -10.98 17.62
C SER A 48 -10.32 -10.89 16.58
N THR A 49 -9.99 -10.44 15.40
CA THR A 49 -10.91 -10.24 14.27
C THR A 49 -11.39 -11.57 13.65
N LEU A 50 -10.57 -12.63 13.74
CA LEU A 50 -10.99 -13.98 13.38
C LEU A 50 -12.07 -14.55 14.32
N LYS A 51 -12.29 -13.93 15.48
CA LYS A 51 -13.28 -14.31 16.49
C LYS A 51 -14.48 -13.38 16.58
N SER A 52 -14.65 -12.45 15.65
CA SER A 52 -15.69 -11.42 15.73
C SER A 52 -17.06 -11.96 15.38
N ASP A 53 -18.00 -11.61 16.27
CA ASP A 53 -19.42 -11.97 16.25
C ASP A 53 -20.22 -11.34 15.11
N GLU A 54 -21.40 -11.94 14.89
CA GLU A 54 -22.42 -11.61 13.90
C GLU A 54 -22.83 -10.13 13.93
N GLY A 55 -22.70 -9.43 12.79
CA GLY A 55 -23.33 -8.12 12.58
C GLY A 55 -22.45 -7.02 11.97
N SER A 56 -21.13 -7.15 11.93
CA SER A 56 -20.23 -6.24 11.22
C SER A 56 -19.36 -7.00 10.23
N VAL A 57 -18.92 -6.32 9.18
CA VAL A 57 -17.96 -6.88 8.23
C VAL A 57 -16.76 -7.37 9.02
N SER A 58 -16.55 -8.69 9.05
CA SER A 58 -15.40 -9.28 9.71
C SER A 58 -14.13 -8.57 9.19
N GLY A 59 -13.24 -8.14 10.09
CA GLY A 59 -11.99 -7.50 9.66
C GLY A 59 -11.15 -8.42 8.76
N PHE A 60 -11.36 -9.75 8.84
CA PHE A 60 -10.79 -10.68 7.88
C PHE A 60 -11.38 -10.49 6.48
N ALA A 61 -12.69 -10.29 6.36
CA ALA A 61 -13.34 -9.97 5.08
C ALA A 61 -12.86 -8.61 4.53
N ALA A 62 -12.71 -7.60 5.40
CA ALA A 62 -12.15 -6.31 5.05
C ALA A 62 -10.68 -6.44 4.57
N LEU A 63 -9.87 -7.25 5.24
CA LEU A 63 -8.50 -7.53 4.83
C LEU A 63 -8.47 -8.23 3.46
N CYS A 64 -9.30 -9.25 3.26
CA CYS A 64 -9.38 -9.96 1.97
C CYS A 64 -9.85 -9.03 0.84
N ALA A 65 -10.80 -8.14 1.11
CA ALA A 65 -11.26 -7.16 0.14
C ALA A 65 -10.16 -6.14 -0.21
N ALA A 66 -9.41 -5.64 0.79
CA ALA A 66 -8.30 -4.72 0.58
C ALA A 66 -7.17 -5.38 -0.22
N VAL A 67 -6.77 -6.61 0.12
CA VAL A 67 -5.75 -7.36 -0.62
C VAL A 67 -6.23 -7.66 -2.04
N GLY A 68 -7.49 -8.11 -2.19
CA GLY A 68 -8.09 -8.39 -3.50
C GLY A 68 -8.17 -7.15 -4.40
N GLY A 69 -8.45 -5.99 -3.82
CA GLY A 69 -8.48 -4.71 -4.54
C GLY A 69 -7.09 -4.23 -4.99
N GLN A 70 -6.06 -4.55 -4.23
CA GLN A 70 -4.67 -4.16 -4.54
C GLN A 70 -3.97 -5.12 -5.53
N VAL A 71 -4.35 -6.39 -5.54
CA VAL A 71 -3.78 -7.38 -6.46
C VAL A 71 -4.52 -7.34 -7.79
N GLY A 72 -4.16 -6.40 -8.65
CA GLY A 72 -4.67 -6.30 -10.01
C GLY A 72 -3.82 -7.07 -11.03
N THR A 73 -4.36 -7.26 -12.22
CA THR A 73 -3.64 -7.87 -13.36
C THR A 73 -2.36 -7.09 -13.71
N GLY A 74 -2.37 -5.77 -13.53
CA GLY A 74 -1.20 -4.91 -13.73
C GLY A 74 -0.05 -5.22 -12.78
N SER A 75 -0.34 -5.56 -11.53
CA SER A 75 0.70 -5.95 -10.56
C SER A 75 1.37 -7.26 -10.95
N LEU A 76 0.61 -8.26 -11.40
CA LEU A 76 1.15 -9.55 -11.85
C LEU A 76 2.04 -9.40 -13.08
N VAL A 77 1.56 -8.67 -14.09
CA VAL A 77 2.32 -8.40 -15.31
C VAL A 77 3.56 -7.55 -15.01
N GLY A 78 3.43 -6.56 -14.13
CA GLY A 78 4.54 -5.70 -13.70
C GLY A 78 5.66 -6.49 -13.01
N VAL A 79 5.33 -7.39 -12.10
CA VAL A 79 6.30 -8.26 -11.43
C VAL A 79 6.96 -9.21 -12.43
N ALA A 80 6.20 -9.84 -13.32
CA ALA A 80 6.75 -10.73 -14.34
C ALA A 80 7.70 -9.99 -15.28
N SER A 81 7.32 -8.80 -15.74
CA SER A 81 8.14 -7.96 -16.63
C SER A 81 9.42 -7.48 -15.93
N ALA A 82 9.34 -7.08 -14.66
CA ALA A 82 10.49 -6.65 -13.88
C ALA A 82 11.48 -7.80 -13.65
N LEU A 83 10.98 -9.01 -13.38
CA LEU A 83 11.82 -10.22 -13.26
C LEU A 83 12.48 -10.59 -14.60
N ALA A 84 11.75 -10.51 -15.69
CA ALA A 84 12.27 -10.80 -17.02
C ALA A 84 13.37 -9.82 -17.44
N ALA A 85 13.22 -8.53 -17.10
CA ALA A 85 14.18 -7.48 -17.45
C ALA A 85 15.36 -7.37 -16.48
N GLY A 86 15.11 -7.49 -15.18
CA GLY A 86 16.10 -7.22 -14.11
C GLY A 86 16.65 -8.46 -13.42
N GLY A 87 16.16 -9.65 -13.77
CA GLY A 87 16.58 -10.90 -13.15
C GLY A 87 16.35 -10.95 -11.63
N PRO A 88 17.11 -11.79 -10.88
CA PRO A 88 16.93 -11.93 -9.43
C PRO A 88 17.13 -10.64 -8.63
N GLY A 89 17.92 -9.70 -9.13
CA GLY A 89 18.14 -8.39 -8.49
C GLY A 89 16.88 -7.54 -8.40
N ALA A 90 15.94 -7.73 -9.32
CA ALA A 90 14.66 -7.02 -9.28
C ALA A 90 13.84 -7.35 -8.01
N LEU A 91 13.89 -8.61 -7.53
CA LEU A 91 13.21 -9.03 -6.30
C LEU A 91 13.70 -8.25 -5.08
N PHE A 92 14.98 -8.05 -4.97
CA PHE A 92 15.56 -7.29 -3.86
C PHE A 92 15.02 -5.84 -3.84
N TRP A 93 15.00 -5.18 -4.99
CA TRP A 93 14.46 -3.84 -5.10
C TRP A 93 12.94 -3.78 -4.87
N MET A 94 12.21 -4.81 -5.29
CA MET A 94 10.78 -4.92 -5.00
C MET A 94 10.51 -5.01 -3.50
N TRP A 95 11.33 -5.73 -2.74
CA TRP A 95 11.19 -5.81 -1.29
C TRP A 95 11.46 -4.46 -0.61
N ILE A 96 12.50 -3.75 -1.06
CA ILE A 96 12.78 -2.41 -0.54
C ILE A 96 11.60 -1.47 -0.81
N THR A 97 11.11 -1.42 -2.04
CA THR A 97 9.97 -0.56 -2.40
C THR A 97 8.68 -0.97 -1.67
N ALA A 98 8.48 -2.26 -1.42
CA ALA A 98 7.34 -2.74 -0.65
C ALA A 98 7.34 -2.21 0.79
N VAL A 99 8.50 -2.15 1.45
CA VAL A 99 8.61 -1.58 2.80
C VAL A 99 8.18 -0.11 2.82
N PHE A 100 8.60 0.68 1.84
CA PHE A 100 8.16 2.08 1.73
C PHE A 100 6.68 2.20 1.33
N GLY A 101 6.20 1.32 0.45
CA GLY A 101 4.80 1.23 0.07
C GLY A 101 3.86 0.93 1.24
N MET A 102 4.29 0.08 2.18
CA MET A 102 3.50 -0.19 3.40
C MET A 102 3.26 1.07 4.24
N VAL A 103 4.24 1.97 4.32
CA VAL A 103 4.08 3.24 5.06
C VAL A 103 3.03 4.13 4.39
N LEU A 104 3.08 4.22 3.06
CA LEU A 104 2.12 4.99 2.28
C LEU A 104 0.71 4.44 2.44
N SER A 105 0.52 3.13 2.31
CA SER A 105 -0.78 2.48 2.51
C SER A 105 -1.32 2.68 3.92
N PHE A 106 -0.45 2.68 4.95
CA PHE A 106 -0.86 3.01 6.31
C PHE A 106 -1.32 4.46 6.43
N GLY A 107 -0.62 5.39 5.79
CA GLY A 107 -1.01 6.80 5.72
C GLY A 107 -2.36 6.99 5.04
N GLU A 108 -2.59 6.35 3.89
CA GLU A 108 -3.87 6.37 3.17
C GLU A 108 -5.02 5.83 4.02
N ALA A 109 -4.83 4.68 4.65
CA ALA A 109 -5.84 4.09 5.53
C ALA A 109 -6.16 4.99 6.74
N THR A 110 -5.15 5.64 7.31
CA THR A 110 -5.32 6.58 8.42
C THR A 110 -6.09 7.82 7.98
N LEU A 111 -5.74 8.39 6.83
CA LEU A 111 -6.47 9.53 6.25
C LEU A 111 -7.93 9.17 5.95
N GLY A 112 -8.18 8.01 5.36
CA GLY A 112 -9.53 7.52 5.11
C GLY A 112 -10.36 7.39 6.39
N GLN A 113 -9.75 6.99 7.50
CA GLN A 113 -10.43 6.93 8.80
C GLN A 113 -10.68 8.30 9.43
N VAL A 114 -9.74 9.24 9.29
CA VAL A 114 -9.83 10.58 9.88
C VAL A 114 -10.87 11.43 9.17
N PHE A 115 -10.94 11.33 7.84
CA PHE A 115 -11.89 12.10 7.01
C PHE A 115 -13.19 11.37 6.71
N HIS A 116 -13.50 10.34 7.48
CA HIS A 116 -14.73 9.58 7.38
C HIS A 116 -15.93 10.43 7.82
N GLU A 117 -16.83 10.75 6.90
CA GLU A 117 -18.04 11.51 7.20
C GLU A 117 -19.20 10.55 7.56
N LYS A 118 -20.03 11.00 8.52
CA LYS A 118 -21.27 10.31 8.88
C LYS A 118 -22.45 10.99 8.24
N ASP A 119 -23.33 10.21 7.63
CA ASP A 119 -24.62 10.72 7.19
C ASP A 119 -25.56 10.97 8.36
N LYS A 120 -26.65 11.72 8.10
CA LYS A 120 -27.69 12.02 9.10
C LYS A 120 -28.32 10.79 9.72
N ASP A 121 -28.27 9.66 9.03
CA ASP A 121 -28.81 8.36 9.48
C ASP A 121 -27.76 7.51 10.24
N GLY A 122 -26.57 8.05 10.52
CA GLY A 122 -25.52 7.38 11.28
C GLY A 122 -24.66 6.38 10.47
N ASN A 123 -24.91 6.23 9.18
CA ASN A 123 -24.12 5.41 8.30
C ASN A 123 -22.85 6.14 7.85
N TYR A 124 -21.76 5.42 7.70
CA TYR A 124 -20.50 5.97 7.22
C TYR A 124 -20.49 6.06 5.70
N TYR A 125 -20.17 7.26 5.18
CA TYR A 125 -19.81 7.49 3.79
C TYR A 125 -18.29 7.56 3.65
N GLY A 126 -17.76 6.99 2.57
CA GLY A 126 -16.35 7.15 2.30
C GLY A 126 -15.84 6.21 1.29
#